data_dadf0a249e269b502fa128723a7b6423
#
_entry.id   dadf0a249e269b502fa128723a7b6423
#
_cell.length_a   1.000
_cell.length_b   1.000
_cell.length_c   1.000
_cell.angle_alpha   90.00
_cell.angle_beta   90.00
_cell.angle_gamma   90.00
#
_symmetry.space_group_name_H-M   'P 1'
#
loop_
_entity.id
_entity.type
_entity.pdbx_description
1 polymer ?
#
loop_
_entity_poly.entity_id
_entity_poly.type
_entity_poly.pdbx_seq_one_letter_code
_entity_poly.pdbx_strand_id
1 'polypeptide(L)'
;FVSSGQFLLPLIISLLVWAELWFGWSFMIAAGIMFINALFLYRCTFPPHPGRHLPVIKKTTSSTEHRCSIIDLASYSLYGYISMATFYLVSQWLAQYGQFVAGMSYTMSIKLLSIYTVGSLLCVFITAPLIRNTVRPTTLLMLYTFISFIALLTVCLHPTFYVVIIFAFVIGFTSAGGVVQIGLTLMAERFPYAKGKATGIYYSAGSIATFTIPLITAHLSQRSIADIMWFD
;
A
#
# COMPACT_ATOMS: atom_id res chain seq x y z
N PHE A 1 -8.78 -3.58 3.80
CA PHE A 1 -9.49 -2.46 4.45
C PHE A 1 -8.93 -1.09 4.03
N VAL A 2 -7.62 -0.88 3.95
CA VAL A 2 -7.03 0.42 3.54
C VAL A 2 -7.46 0.78 2.12
N SER A 3 -7.33 -0.14 1.17
CA SER A 3 -7.70 0.07 -0.23
C SER A 3 -9.20 0.34 -0.43
N SER A 4 -10.08 -0.27 0.39
CA SER A 4 -11.52 0.04 0.34
C SER A 4 -11.82 1.46 0.83
N GLY A 5 -11.12 1.93 1.84
CA GLY A 5 -11.23 3.32 2.30
C GLY A 5 -10.75 4.33 1.24
N GLN A 6 -9.65 4.03 0.58
CA GLN A 6 -9.11 4.86 -0.52
C GLN A 6 -10.03 4.89 -1.75
N PHE A 7 -10.79 3.82 -1.99
CA PHE A 7 -11.78 3.78 -3.06
C PHE A 7 -13.07 4.53 -2.71
N LEU A 8 -13.59 4.33 -1.49
CA LEU A 8 -14.86 4.92 -1.06
C LEU A 8 -14.75 6.44 -0.83
N LEU A 9 -13.62 6.92 -0.34
CA LEU A 9 -13.45 8.34 -0.02
C LEU A 9 -13.63 9.26 -1.24
N PRO A 10 -12.98 9.03 -2.40
CA PRO A 10 -13.21 9.85 -3.59
C PRO A 10 -14.65 9.78 -4.09
N LEU A 11 -15.33 8.63 -3.96
CA LEU A 11 -16.74 8.50 -4.34
C LEU A 11 -17.65 9.34 -3.44
N ILE A 12 -17.42 9.30 -2.12
CA ILE A 12 -18.18 10.10 -1.17
C ILE A 12 -17.96 11.59 -1.44
N ILE A 13 -16.71 12.01 -1.66
CA ILE A 13 -16.38 13.40 -1.97
C ILE A 13 -17.05 13.82 -3.30
N SER A 14 -16.99 12.98 -4.34
CA SER A 14 -17.61 13.26 -5.62
C SER A 14 -19.15 13.42 -5.49
N LEU A 15 -19.77 12.63 -4.65
CA LEU A 15 -21.20 12.67 -4.38
C LEU A 15 -21.60 13.94 -3.60
N LEU A 16 -20.76 14.35 -2.62
CA LEU A 16 -20.97 15.58 -1.87
C LEU A 16 -20.80 16.83 -2.75
N VAL A 17 -19.81 16.84 -3.64
CA VAL A 17 -19.60 17.92 -4.61
C VAL A 17 -20.77 18.00 -5.59
N TRP A 18 -21.28 16.86 -6.06
CA TRP A 18 -22.46 16.83 -6.94
C TRP A 18 -23.73 17.34 -6.24
N ALA A 19 -23.86 17.11 -4.93
CA ALA A 19 -24.97 17.56 -4.11
C ALA A 19 -24.81 19.04 -3.63
N GLU A 20 -23.76 19.74 -4.09
CA GLU A 20 -23.42 21.10 -3.67
C GLU A 20 -23.30 21.30 -2.15
N LEU A 21 -22.98 20.22 -1.43
CA LEU A 21 -22.83 20.25 0.01
C LEU A 21 -21.44 20.77 0.40
N TRP A 22 -21.39 21.48 1.53
CA TRP A 22 -20.13 21.99 2.08
C TRP A 22 -19.13 20.86 2.31
N PHE A 23 -17.90 21.06 1.88
CA PHE A 23 -16.81 20.06 1.97
C PHE A 23 -16.59 19.50 3.40
N GLY A 24 -16.91 20.26 4.44
CA GLY A 24 -16.84 19.81 5.84
C GLY A 24 -17.69 18.58 6.15
N TRP A 25 -18.74 18.28 5.36
CA TRP A 25 -19.54 17.07 5.55
C TRP A 25 -18.72 15.77 5.36
N SER A 26 -17.68 15.79 4.52
CA SER A 26 -16.79 14.63 4.35
C SER A 26 -16.08 14.26 5.65
N PHE A 27 -15.64 15.25 6.42
CA PHE A 27 -15.01 15.04 7.73
C PHE A 27 -16.02 14.57 8.78
N MET A 28 -17.25 15.11 8.76
CA MET A 28 -18.32 14.70 9.68
C MET A 28 -18.75 13.26 9.42
N ILE A 29 -18.86 12.83 8.17
CA ILE A 29 -19.15 11.44 7.80
C ILE A 29 -18.03 10.52 8.29
N ALA A 30 -16.76 10.89 8.04
CA ALA A 30 -15.61 10.12 8.52
C ALA A 30 -15.59 10.01 10.05
N ALA A 31 -15.83 11.11 10.78
CA ALA A 31 -15.93 11.12 12.23
C ALA A 31 -17.09 10.25 12.74
N GLY A 32 -18.25 10.29 12.08
CA GLY A 32 -19.39 9.44 12.39
C GLY A 32 -19.10 7.95 12.24
N ILE A 33 -18.43 7.57 11.16
CA ILE A 33 -18.01 6.17 10.92
C ILE A 33 -17.02 5.74 12.01
N MET A 34 -16.05 6.57 12.37
CA MET A 34 -15.09 6.29 13.45
C MET A 34 -15.79 6.14 14.79
N PHE A 35 -16.77 6.98 15.10
CA PHE A 35 -17.55 6.91 16.33
C PHE A 35 -18.38 5.62 16.42
N ILE A 36 -19.07 5.24 15.34
CA ILE A 36 -19.82 3.99 15.24
C ILE A 36 -18.88 2.80 15.43
N ASN A 37 -17.71 2.82 14.81
CA ASN A 37 -16.71 1.76 14.96
C ASN A 37 -16.21 1.67 16.42
N ALA A 38 -15.95 2.80 17.09
CA ALA A 38 -15.56 2.82 18.48
C ALA A 38 -16.65 2.24 19.40
N LEU A 39 -17.92 2.57 19.17
CA LEU A 39 -19.05 1.98 19.89
C LEU A 39 -19.16 0.46 19.66
N PHE A 40 -18.96 0.02 18.42
CA PHE A 40 -18.97 -1.41 18.10
C PHE A 40 -17.83 -2.14 18.82
N LEU A 41 -16.61 -1.60 18.79
CA LEU A 41 -15.46 -2.16 19.49
C LEU A 41 -15.66 -2.18 21.02
N TYR A 42 -16.30 -1.16 21.59
CA TYR A 42 -16.64 -1.13 23.02
C TYR A 42 -17.59 -2.26 23.43
N ARG A 43 -18.48 -2.67 22.53
CA ARG A 43 -19.41 -3.78 22.74
C ARG A 43 -18.83 -5.17 22.42
N CYS A 44 -17.72 -5.24 21.68
CA CYS A 44 -17.07 -6.50 21.38
C CYS A 44 -16.34 -7.05 22.60
N THR A 45 -16.68 -8.27 23.00
CA THR A 45 -15.87 -9.02 23.95
C THR A 45 -14.63 -9.55 23.25
N PHE A 46 -13.49 -8.95 23.55
CA PHE A 46 -12.21 -9.47 23.05
C PHE A 46 -11.89 -10.80 23.73
N PRO A 47 -11.39 -11.81 22.99
CA PRO A 47 -10.93 -13.03 23.62
C PRO A 47 -9.86 -12.68 24.67
N PRO A 48 -9.87 -13.35 25.83
CA PRO A 48 -8.89 -13.11 26.86
C PRO A 48 -7.50 -13.27 26.25
N HIS A 49 -6.58 -12.35 26.56
CA HIS A 49 -5.19 -12.48 26.16
C HIS A 49 -4.76 -13.92 26.43
N PRO A 50 -4.15 -14.64 25.48
CA PRO A 50 -3.49 -15.89 25.77
C PRO A 50 -2.51 -15.58 26.88
N GLY A 51 -2.89 -15.97 28.09
CA GLY A 51 -2.32 -15.49 29.32
C GLY A 51 -0.82 -15.67 29.34
N ARG A 52 -0.14 -14.88 30.15
CA ARG A 52 1.23 -15.02 30.62
C ARG A 52 1.60 -16.43 31.14
N HIS A 53 0.71 -17.38 31.04
CA HIS A 53 0.81 -18.79 31.40
C HIS A 53 0.91 -19.69 30.15
N LEU A 54 1.60 -19.26 29.08
CA LEU A 54 2.26 -20.28 28.29
C LEU A 54 3.26 -20.95 29.25
N PRO A 55 3.12 -22.25 29.53
CA PRO A 55 4.15 -22.96 30.26
C PRO A 55 5.45 -22.62 29.54
N VAL A 56 6.43 -22.17 30.30
CA VAL A 56 7.81 -22.06 29.82
C VAL A 56 8.13 -23.46 29.34
N ILE A 57 7.89 -23.72 28.06
CA ILE A 57 8.39 -24.91 27.40
C ILE A 57 9.88 -24.79 27.57
N LYS A 58 10.39 -25.54 28.55
CA LYS A 58 11.82 -25.72 28.76
C LYS A 58 12.42 -25.88 27.38
N LYS A 59 13.28 -24.96 27.02
CA LYS A 59 14.13 -25.03 25.84
C LYS A 59 14.75 -26.42 25.81
N THR A 60 14.10 -27.36 25.13
CA THR A 60 14.78 -28.55 24.65
C THR A 60 15.68 -28.00 23.55
N THR A 61 16.93 -27.92 23.85
CA THR A 61 18.04 -27.56 23.00
C THR A 61 18.07 -28.50 21.80
N SER A 62 17.22 -28.26 20.81
CA SER A 62 17.43 -28.72 19.45
C SER A 62 17.93 -27.51 18.67
N SER A 63 19.20 -27.56 18.38
CA SER A 63 20.08 -26.62 17.73
C SER A 63 19.69 -26.31 16.28
N THR A 64 18.51 -25.80 16.06
CA THR A 64 18.12 -25.10 14.83
C THR A 64 17.31 -23.86 15.19
N GLU A 65 17.77 -23.08 16.18
CA GLU A 65 17.43 -21.67 16.23
C GLU A 65 17.98 -21.09 14.92
N HIS A 66 17.10 -20.94 13.93
CA HIS A 66 17.35 -20.00 12.86
C HIS A 66 17.59 -18.65 13.55
N ARG A 67 18.85 -18.36 13.79
CA ARG A 67 19.30 -17.03 14.22
C ARG A 67 18.64 -16.07 13.27
N CYS A 68 17.62 -15.36 13.78
CA CYS A 68 17.03 -14.25 13.08
C CYS A 68 18.17 -13.30 12.77
N SER A 69 18.68 -13.37 11.54
CA SER A 69 19.84 -12.58 11.17
C SER A 69 19.39 -11.13 11.18
N ILE A 70 20.19 -10.26 11.78
CA ILE A 70 19.99 -8.80 11.67
C ILE A 70 19.87 -8.39 10.20
N ILE A 71 20.55 -9.12 9.32
CA ILE A 71 20.51 -8.94 7.86
C ILE A 71 19.10 -9.21 7.32
N ASP A 72 18.44 -10.30 7.74
CA ASP A 72 17.06 -10.59 7.31
C ASP A 72 16.12 -9.47 7.73
N LEU A 73 16.22 -9.03 8.99
CA LEU A 73 15.38 -7.96 9.53
C LEU A 73 15.62 -6.63 8.79
N ALA A 74 16.86 -6.28 8.53
CA ALA A 74 17.23 -5.09 7.78
C ALA A 74 16.72 -5.14 6.33
N SER A 75 16.83 -6.30 5.68
CA SER A 75 16.35 -6.51 4.31
C SER A 75 14.84 -6.35 4.20
N TYR A 76 14.08 -6.94 5.13
CA TYR A 76 12.62 -6.76 5.16
C TYR A 76 12.19 -5.35 5.54
N SER A 77 12.95 -4.66 6.40
CA SER A 77 12.69 -3.26 6.74
C SER A 77 12.94 -2.34 5.54
N LEU A 78 14.04 -2.55 4.83
CA LEU A 78 14.35 -1.82 3.60
C LEU A 78 13.30 -2.07 2.52
N TYR A 79 12.89 -3.34 2.37
CA TYR A 79 11.79 -3.69 1.46
C TYR A 79 10.48 -3.00 1.84
N GLY A 80 10.13 -2.95 3.15
CA GLY A 80 8.97 -2.22 3.65
C GLY A 80 9.04 -0.73 3.35
N TYR A 81 10.21 -0.13 3.50
CA TYR A 81 10.44 1.27 3.13
C TYR A 81 10.21 1.51 1.63
N ILE A 82 10.88 0.75 0.75
CA ILE A 82 10.80 0.91 -0.70
C ILE A 82 9.36 0.68 -1.20
N SER A 83 8.71 -0.41 -0.78
CA SER A 83 7.35 -0.74 -1.23
C SER A 83 6.33 0.32 -0.83
N MET A 84 6.46 0.90 0.37
CA MET A 84 5.60 2.00 0.83
C MET A 84 5.96 3.33 0.15
N ALA A 85 7.24 3.56 -0.17
CA ALA A 85 7.70 4.72 -0.91
C ALA A 85 7.05 4.79 -2.29
N THR A 86 7.17 3.72 -3.09
CA THR A 86 6.55 3.60 -4.42
C THR A 86 5.02 3.74 -4.33
N PHE A 87 4.38 3.01 -3.40
CA PHE A 87 2.94 3.12 -3.19
C PHE A 87 2.50 4.56 -2.93
N TYR A 88 3.18 5.24 -2.02
CA TYR A 88 2.84 6.59 -1.60
C TYR A 88 3.12 7.61 -2.71
N LEU A 89 4.30 7.53 -3.35
CA LEU A 89 4.70 8.42 -4.42
C LEU A 89 3.70 8.38 -5.59
N VAL A 90 3.42 7.18 -6.10
CA VAL A 90 2.48 7.01 -7.22
C VAL A 90 1.08 7.50 -6.83
N SER A 91 0.57 7.13 -5.65
CA SER A 91 -0.77 7.54 -5.22
C SER A 91 -0.94 9.06 -5.09
N GLN A 92 0.11 9.77 -4.70
CA GLN A 92 0.09 11.23 -4.52
C GLN A 92 0.26 12.00 -5.85
N TRP A 93 1.14 11.53 -6.71
CA TRP A 93 1.55 12.30 -7.89
C TRP A 93 0.89 11.83 -9.20
N LEU A 94 0.22 10.68 -9.23
CA LEU A 94 -0.40 10.13 -10.43
C LEU A 94 -1.40 11.08 -11.11
N ALA A 95 -2.25 11.74 -10.34
CA ALA A 95 -3.23 12.69 -10.88
C ALA A 95 -2.53 13.93 -11.48
N GLN A 96 -1.53 14.47 -10.79
CA GLN A 96 -0.77 15.62 -11.28
C GLN A 96 0.07 15.26 -12.51
N TYR A 97 0.67 14.08 -12.53
CA TYR A 97 1.39 13.55 -13.69
C TYR A 97 0.46 13.42 -14.90
N GLY A 98 -0.73 12.87 -14.73
CA GLY A 98 -1.74 12.79 -15.79
C GLY A 98 -2.13 14.15 -16.34
N GLN A 99 -2.30 15.15 -15.47
CA GLN A 99 -2.68 16.49 -15.88
C GLN A 99 -1.55 17.24 -16.59
N PHE A 100 -0.36 17.30 -16.00
CA PHE A 100 0.73 18.18 -16.45
C PHE A 100 1.65 17.53 -17.47
N VAL A 101 1.81 16.20 -17.46
CA VAL A 101 2.71 15.49 -18.36
C VAL A 101 1.94 14.81 -19.50
N ALA A 102 0.84 14.10 -19.20
CA ALA A 102 0.04 13.44 -20.22
C ALA A 102 -1.05 14.35 -20.83
N GLY A 103 -1.17 15.61 -20.42
CA GLY A 103 -2.11 16.60 -21.00
C GLY A 103 -3.59 16.27 -20.74
N MET A 104 -3.90 15.53 -19.68
CA MET A 104 -5.27 15.14 -19.36
C MET A 104 -6.06 16.29 -18.73
N SER A 105 -7.39 16.30 -18.94
CA SER A 105 -8.25 17.23 -18.24
C SER A 105 -8.24 16.93 -16.72
N TYR A 106 -8.48 17.93 -15.90
CA TYR A 106 -8.48 17.80 -14.42
C TYR A 106 -9.39 16.67 -13.93
N THR A 107 -10.61 16.57 -14.48
CA THR A 107 -11.56 15.52 -14.12
C THR A 107 -11.10 14.11 -14.48
N MET A 108 -10.41 13.96 -15.60
CA MET A 108 -9.82 12.68 -16.01
C MET A 108 -8.62 12.30 -15.16
N SER A 109 -7.79 13.25 -14.80
CA SER A 109 -6.61 13.02 -13.95
C SER A 109 -6.99 12.50 -12.56
N ILE A 110 -8.06 13.02 -11.96
CA ILE A 110 -8.57 12.51 -10.68
C ILE A 110 -9.08 11.08 -10.81
N LYS A 111 -9.70 10.72 -11.95
CA LYS A 111 -10.17 9.35 -12.20
C LYS A 111 -9.02 8.33 -12.27
N LEU A 112 -7.79 8.76 -12.59
CA LEU A 112 -6.62 7.86 -12.56
C LEU A 112 -6.41 7.24 -11.18
N LEU A 113 -6.60 7.99 -10.11
CA LEU A 113 -6.49 7.47 -8.75
C LEU A 113 -7.56 6.40 -8.47
N SER A 114 -8.78 6.60 -8.99
CA SER A 114 -9.84 5.59 -8.87
C SER A 114 -9.49 4.31 -9.65
N ILE A 115 -8.92 4.42 -10.84
CA ILE A 115 -8.48 3.27 -11.64
C ILE A 115 -7.35 2.52 -10.92
N TYR A 116 -6.38 3.24 -10.38
CA TYR A 116 -5.30 2.70 -9.57
C TYR A 116 -5.82 1.92 -8.35
N THR A 117 -6.79 2.48 -7.61
CA THR A 117 -7.37 1.82 -6.43
C THR A 117 -8.23 0.61 -6.79
N VAL A 118 -8.95 0.63 -7.92
CA VAL A 118 -9.64 -0.56 -8.45
C VAL A 118 -8.64 -1.67 -8.75
N GLY A 119 -7.51 -1.35 -9.39
CA GLY A 119 -6.43 -2.31 -9.61
C GLY A 119 -5.95 -2.94 -8.31
N SER A 120 -5.69 -2.12 -7.29
CA SER A 120 -5.26 -2.58 -5.96
C SER A 120 -6.29 -3.51 -5.29
N LEU A 121 -7.58 -3.18 -5.36
CA LEU A 121 -8.64 -4.03 -4.82
C LEU A 121 -8.72 -5.38 -5.52
N LEU A 122 -8.72 -5.37 -6.85
CA LEU A 122 -8.77 -6.61 -7.65
C LEU A 122 -7.56 -7.50 -7.37
N CYS A 123 -6.38 -6.92 -7.18
CA CYS A 123 -5.20 -7.68 -6.83
C CYS A 123 -5.39 -8.48 -5.54
N VAL A 124 -5.95 -7.89 -4.49
CA VAL A 124 -6.17 -8.57 -3.22
C VAL A 124 -7.04 -9.82 -3.40
N PHE A 125 -8.14 -9.69 -4.17
CA PHE A 125 -9.05 -10.80 -4.43
C PHE A 125 -8.42 -11.90 -5.29
N ILE A 126 -7.55 -11.56 -6.22
CA ILE A 126 -6.89 -12.53 -7.11
C ILE A 126 -5.67 -13.15 -6.42
N THR A 127 -4.88 -12.36 -5.72
CA THR A 127 -3.61 -12.82 -5.11
C THR A 127 -3.85 -13.73 -3.91
N ALA A 128 -4.87 -13.46 -3.09
CA ALA A 128 -5.13 -14.26 -1.90
C ALA A 128 -5.39 -15.77 -2.21
N PRO A 129 -6.28 -16.14 -3.15
CA PRO A 129 -6.47 -17.54 -3.53
C PRO A 129 -5.27 -18.12 -4.28
N LEU A 130 -4.54 -17.29 -5.04
CA LEU A 130 -3.39 -17.73 -5.82
C LEU A 130 -2.23 -18.17 -4.92
N ILE A 131 -1.95 -17.42 -3.86
CA ILE A 131 -0.95 -17.78 -2.84
C ILE A 131 -1.38 -19.07 -2.09
N ARG A 132 -2.67 -19.19 -1.79
CA ARG A 132 -3.17 -20.33 -1.02
C ARG A 132 -3.06 -21.64 -1.78
N ASN A 133 -3.27 -21.65 -3.10
CA ASN A 133 -3.49 -22.86 -3.86
C ASN A 133 -2.35 -23.25 -4.81
N THR A 134 -1.55 -22.29 -5.32
CA THR A 134 -0.77 -22.60 -6.53
C THR A 134 0.65 -22.06 -6.55
N VAL A 135 0.91 -20.85 -6.03
CA VAL A 135 2.18 -20.13 -6.28
C VAL A 135 2.87 -19.74 -4.98
N ARG A 136 4.19 -19.90 -4.96
CA ARG A 136 5.00 -19.40 -3.82
C ARG A 136 4.92 -17.87 -3.72
N PRO A 137 4.71 -17.31 -2.51
CA PRO A 137 4.60 -15.87 -2.33
C PRO A 137 5.80 -15.08 -2.86
N THR A 138 7.01 -15.63 -2.73
CA THR A 138 8.25 -15.03 -3.25
C THR A 138 8.25 -14.90 -4.77
N THR A 139 7.76 -15.90 -5.49
CA THR A 139 7.69 -15.87 -6.97
C THR A 139 6.69 -14.81 -7.44
N LEU A 140 5.53 -14.74 -6.78
CA LEU A 140 4.54 -13.69 -7.05
C LEU A 140 5.08 -12.30 -6.77
N LEU A 141 5.82 -12.15 -5.67
CA LEU A 141 6.45 -10.88 -5.32
C LEU A 141 7.40 -10.41 -6.42
N MET A 142 8.31 -11.28 -6.86
CA MET A 142 9.25 -10.96 -7.95
C MET A 142 8.52 -10.61 -9.25
N LEU A 143 7.48 -11.38 -9.60
CA LEU A 143 6.68 -11.13 -10.80
C LEU A 143 5.99 -9.76 -10.74
N TYR A 144 5.34 -9.43 -9.63
CA TYR A 144 4.65 -8.16 -9.48
C TYR A 144 5.61 -6.97 -9.45
N THR A 145 6.75 -7.09 -8.80
CA THR A 145 7.78 -6.05 -8.80
C THR A 145 8.31 -5.82 -10.22
N PHE A 146 8.55 -6.88 -10.98
CA PHE A 146 9.03 -6.77 -12.36
C PHE A 146 7.98 -6.14 -13.29
N ILE A 147 6.71 -6.54 -13.17
CA ILE A 147 5.61 -5.94 -13.94
C ILE A 147 5.43 -4.47 -13.57
N SER A 148 5.51 -4.14 -12.27
CA SER A 148 5.41 -2.74 -11.81
C SER A 148 6.54 -1.88 -12.36
N PHE A 149 7.77 -2.40 -12.38
CA PHE A 149 8.92 -1.72 -12.95
C PHE A 149 8.73 -1.42 -14.46
N ILE A 150 8.32 -2.43 -15.24
CA ILE A 150 8.05 -2.23 -16.68
C ILE A 150 6.91 -1.25 -16.89
N ALA A 151 5.86 -1.32 -16.09
CA ALA A 151 4.73 -0.43 -16.18
C ALA A 151 5.12 1.03 -15.91
N LEU A 152 5.88 1.27 -14.84
CA LEU A 152 6.37 2.60 -14.50
C LEU A 152 7.30 3.15 -15.57
N LEU A 153 8.26 2.33 -16.03
CA LEU A 153 9.18 2.70 -17.11
C LEU A 153 8.43 3.08 -18.40
N THR A 154 7.38 2.34 -18.76
CA THR A 154 6.56 2.62 -19.94
C THR A 154 5.81 3.95 -19.80
N VAL A 155 5.26 4.26 -18.62
CA VAL A 155 4.62 5.55 -18.34
C VAL A 155 5.62 6.70 -18.46
N CYS A 156 6.84 6.52 -17.97
CA CYS A 156 7.87 7.54 -18.02
C CYS A 156 8.38 7.81 -19.46
N LEU A 157 8.52 6.75 -20.28
CA LEU A 157 9.01 6.86 -21.66
C LEU A 157 7.95 7.38 -22.64
N HIS A 158 6.70 7.00 -22.46
CA HIS A 158 5.60 7.32 -23.38
C HIS A 158 4.36 7.82 -22.61
N PRO A 159 4.37 9.05 -22.09
CA PRO A 159 3.28 9.61 -21.29
C PRO A 159 2.06 10.00 -22.13
N THR A 160 1.46 9.03 -22.83
CA THR A 160 0.25 9.26 -23.62
C THR A 160 -1.00 8.93 -22.79
N PHE A 161 -2.12 9.54 -23.14
CA PHE A 161 -3.40 9.39 -22.46
C PHE A 161 -3.75 7.92 -22.15
N TYR A 162 -3.72 7.06 -23.17
CA TYR A 162 -4.09 5.64 -23.01
C TYR A 162 -3.06 4.85 -22.19
N VAL A 163 -1.78 5.14 -22.38
CA VAL A 163 -0.71 4.47 -21.63
C VAL A 163 -0.85 4.76 -20.14
N VAL A 164 -1.03 6.03 -19.76
CA VAL A 164 -1.17 6.40 -18.34
C VAL A 164 -2.39 5.73 -17.71
N ILE A 165 -3.52 5.62 -18.40
CA ILE A 165 -4.72 4.94 -17.88
C ILE A 165 -4.48 3.44 -17.65
N ILE A 166 -3.97 2.74 -18.67
CA ILE A 166 -3.74 1.29 -18.61
C ILE A 166 -2.71 0.97 -17.53
N PHE A 167 -1.61 1.70 -17.53
CA PHE A 167 -0.53 1.43 -16.58
C PHE A 167 -0.82 1.93 -15.17
N ALA A 168 -1.68 2.95 -14.98
CA ALA A 168 -2.22 3.28 -13.66
C ALA A 168 -2.94 2.09 -13.03
N PHE A 169 -3.77 1.39 -13.80
CA PHE A 169 -4.40 0.15 -13.35
C PHE A 169 -3.36 -0.94 -13.03
N VAL A 170 -2.39 -1.17 -13.93
CA VAL A 170 -1.36 -2.20 -13.75
C VAL A 170 -0.49 -1.92 -12.52
N ILE A 171 -0.04 -0.68 -12.33
CA ILE A 171 0.76 -0.29 -11.16
C ILE A 171 -0.09 -0.40 -9.88
N GLY A 172 -1.35 0.01 -9.91
CA GLY A 172 -2.28 -0.18 -8.80
C GLY A 172 -2.45 -1.66 -8.43
N PHE A 173 -2.59 -2.52 -9.43
CA PHE A 173 -2.70 -3.96 -9.23
C PHE A 173 -1.42 -4.56 -8.65
N THR A 174 -0.28 -4.30 -9.25
CA THR A 174 0.99 -4.94 -8.86
C THR A 174 1.61 -4.32 -7.62
N SER A 175 1.85 -3.00 -7.62
CA SER A 175 2.54 -2.30 -6.55
C SER A 175 1.66 -2.16 -5.29
N ALA A 176 0.50 -1.52 -5.42
CA ALA A 176 -0.33 -1.20 -4.27
C ALA A 176 -1.03 -2.42 -3.67
N GLY A 177 -1.60 -3.29 -4.51
CA GLY A 177 -2.34 -4.46 -4.06
C GLY A 177 -1.46 -5.68 -3.79
N GLY A 178 -0.39 -5.86 -4.58
CA GLY A 178 0.44 -7.06 -4.55
C GLY A 178 1.67 -6.92 -3.67
N VAL A 179 2.59 -6.05 -4.06
CA VAL A 179 3.94 -5.98 -3.48
C VAL A 179 3.90 -5.71 -1.97
N VAL A 180 3.13 -4.72 -1.53
CA VAL A 180 3.03 -4.35 -0.11
C VAL A 180 2.47 -5.49 0.75
N GLN A 181 1.40 -6.13 0.30
CA GLN A 181 0.70 -7.16 1.08
C GLN A 181 1.47 -8.48 1.14
N ILE A 182 2.08 -8.88 0.02
CA ILE A 182 2.89 -10.11 -0.05
C ILE A 182 4.16 -9.94 0.79
N GLY A 183 4.82 -8.78 0.75
CA GLY A 183 5.99 -8.49 1.56
C GLY A 183 5.72 -8.61 3.05
N LEU A 184 4.59 -8.07 3.52
CA LEU A 184 4.16 -8.20 4.90
C LEU A 184 3.89 -9.67 5.30
N THR A 185 3.24 -10.43 4.40
CA THR A 185 2.95 -11.85 4.62
C THR A 185 4.23 -12.66 4.76
N LEU A 186 5.19 -12.47 3.83
CA LEU A 186 6.49 -13.14 3.87
C LEU A 186 7.27 -12.83 5.15
N MET A 187 7.25 -11.56 5.58
CA MET A 187 7.88 -11.19 6.84
C MET A 187 7.21 -11.86 8.03
N ALA A 188 5.88 -11.91 8.08
CA ALA A 188 5.14 -12.58 9.15
C ALA A 188 5.37 -14.10 9.17
N GLU A 189 5.58 -14.73 8.02
CA GLU A 189 5.93 -16.16 7.91
C GLU A 189 7.38 -16.42 8.35
N ARG A 190 8.30 -15.52 8.03
CA ARG A 190 9.72 -15.64 8.44
C ARG A 190 9.92 -15.50 9.95
N PHE A 191 9.07 -14.73 10.62
CA PHE A 191 9.15 -14.46 12.07
C PHE A 191 7.91 -14.99 12.81
N PRO A 192 7.64 -16.29 12.84
CA PRO A 192 6.39 -16.86 13.37
C PRO A 192 6.18 -16.59 14.86
N TYR A 193 7.26 -16.52 15.64
CA TYR A 193 7.23 -16.27 17.10
C TYR A 193 7.18 -14.78 17.48
N ALA A 194 7.47 -13.89 16.56
CA ALA A 194 7.55 -12.44 16.78
C ALA A 194 6.76 -11.64 15.74
N LYS A 195 5.63 -12.17 15.26
CA LYS A 195 4.82 -11.57 14.18
C LYS A 195 4.49 -10.10 14.45
N GLY A 196 4.03 -9.77 15.65
CA GLY A 196 3.68 -8.39 16.00
C GLY A 196 4.89 -7.44 15.96
N LYS A 197 6.06 -7.89 16.44
CA LYS A 197 7.30 -7.10 16.39
C LYS A 197 7.77 -6.91 14.94
N ALA A 198 7.74 -7.96 14.14
CA ALA A 198 8.10 -7.92 12.73
C ALA A 198 7.19 -6.96 11.95
N THR A 199 5.86 -7.12 12.09
CA THR A 199 4.87 -6.23 11.49
C THR A 199 5.09 -4.77 11.92
N GLY A 200 5.36 -4.53 13.21
CA GLY A 200 5.66 -3.20 13.73
C GLY A 200 6.89 -2.57 13.06
N ILE A 201 7.97 -3.31 12.91
CA ILE A 201 9.20 -2.84 12.25
C ILE A 201 8.93 -2.54 10.76
N TYR A 202 8.20 -3.41 10.06
CA TYR A 202 7.84 -3.22 8.66
C TYR A 202 7.05 -1.91 8.44
N TYR A 203 6.01 -1.69 9.24
CA TYR A 203 5.20 -0.47 9.12
C TYR A 203 5.93 0.77 9.64
N SER A 204 6.82 0.66 10.62
CA SER A 204 7.65 1.78 11.07
C SER A 204 8.60 2.23 9.94
N ALA A 205 9.23 1.28 9.25
CA ALA A 205 10.06 1.59 8.08
C ALA A 205 9.22 2.24 6.95
N GLY A 206 8.02 1.71 6.68
CA GLY A 206 7.08 2.31 5.74
C GLY A 206 6.63 3.71 6.13
N SER A 207 6.43 3.98 7.43
CA SER A 207 6.08 5.31 7.93
C SER A 207 7.20 6.34 7.72
N ILE A 208 8.46 5.90 7.77
CA ILE A 208 9.59 6.77 7.40
C ILE A 208 9.48 7.16 5.91
N ALA A 209 9.08 6.24 5.03
CA ALA A 209 8.86 6.54 3.63
C ALA A 209 7.76 7.60 3.43
N THR A 210 6.64 7.50 4.14
CA THR A 210 5.55 8.49 4.05
C THR A 210 5.93 9.88 4.52
N PHE A 211 7.00 10.01 5.31
CA PHE A 211 7.57 11.27 5.71
C PHE A 211 8.64 11.78 4.73
N THR A 212 9.55 10.90 4.29
CA THR A 212 10.70 11.29 3.45
C THR A 212 10.31 11.56 2.00
N ILE A 213 9.36 10.79 1.44
CA ILE A 213 8.92 10.96 0.04
C ILE A 213 8.33 12.35 -0.23
N PRO A 214 7.40 12.90 0.57
CA PRO A 214 6.91 14.26 0.34
C PRO A 214 8.00 15.33 0.36
N LEU A 215 9.02 15.18 1.23
CA LEU A 215 10.13 16.14 1.29
C LEU A 215 10.97 16.10 -0.01
N ILE A 216 11.28 14.91 -0.49
CA ILE A 216 12.05 14.72 -1.73
C ILE A 216 11.24 15.20 -2.93
N THR A 217 9.98 14.78 -3.04
CA THR A 217 9.12 15.12 -4.17
C THR A 217 8.73 16.58 -4.19
N ALA A 218 8.59 17.25 -3.05
CA ALA A 218 8.39 18.70 -2.98
C ALA A 218 9.56 19.47 -3.59
N HIS A 219 10.79 18.97 -3.41
CA HIS A 219 11.97 19.57 -4.03
C HIS A 219 12.04 19.28 -5.54
N LEU A 220 11.74 18.04 -5.95
CA LEU A 220 11.72 17.64 -7.36
C LEU A 220 10.60 18.33 -8.14
N SER A 221 9.43 18.55 -7.54
CA SER A 221 8.29 19.21 -8.19
C SER A 221 8.56 20.63 -8.63
N GLN A 222 9.54 21.30 -8.01
CA GLN A 222 9.98 22.64 -8.43
C GLN A 222 10.70 22.64 -9.78
N ARG A 223 11.26 21.47 -10.20
CA ARG A 223 11.94 21.31 -11.49
C ARG A 223 10.98 20.76 -12.54
N SER A 224 10.47 19.57 -12.31
CA SER A 224 9.54 18.91 -13.23
C SER A 224 8.72 17.85 -12.50
N ILE A 225 7.44 17.75 -12.83
CA ILE A 225 6.58 16.66 -12.32
C ILE A 225 6.98 15.33 -12.94
N ALA A 226 7.54 15.33 -14.16
CA ALA A 226 8.06 14.12 -14.78
C ALA A 226 9.23 13.52 -13.99
N ASP A 227 10.10 14.34 -13.41
CA ASP A 227 11.26 13.89 -12.64
C ASP A 227 10.86 13.12 -11.37
N ILE A 228 9.67 13.36 -10.85
CA ILE A 228 9.15 12.65 -9.68
C ILE A 228 8.88 11.18 -10.02
N MET A 229 8.29 10.90 -11.19
CA MET A 229 8.03 9.52 -11.62
C MET A 229 9.30 8.80 -12.06
N TRP A 230 10.32 9.54 -12.53
CA TRP A 230 11.64 8.97 -12.82
C TRP A 230 12.45 8.64 -11.57
N PHE A 231 12.13 9.28 -10.45
CA PHE A 231 12.78 9.02 -9.17
C PHE A 231 12.31 7.70 -8.53
N ASP A 232 11.09 7.25 -8.82
CA ASP A 232 10.49 6.02 -8.27
C ASP A 232 11.09 4.76 -8.92
#